data_4d94a3ffaaf447fafb5c2df3b252c034
#
_entry.id   4d94a3ffaaf447fafb5c2df3b252c034
#
_cell.length_a   1.000
_cell.length_b   1.000
_cell.length_c   1.000
_cell.angle_alpha   90.00
_cell.angle_beta   90.00
_cell.angle_gamma   90.00
#
_symmetry.space_group_name_H-M   'P 1'
#
loop_
_entity.id
_entity.type
_entity.pdbx_description
1 polymer ?
#
loop_
_entity_poly.entity_id
_entity_poly.type
_entity_poly.pdbx_seq_one_letter_code
_entity_poly.pdbx_strand_id
1 'polypeptide(L)'
;MSNFHEQAMHFVYQQVLHRLLGFFSRPERIALQLLVQRILVAAGGLERIGSYRVMVVHEGGKECAYTLAFLRAAQLSIAGRTPETFTLRIAVLRQPRVTTKVMARIQTQCNELFVYDDPTVELLLVDETQVRRLDKHIPVAFERLGSDMDRTQILMAGHLSEGVPRATFFYADLLSRAKLYRRACEWGGHVDALIDRRPPEHLGEYSQWIKQVALKQGHAPNALFTQGFESAVKLCSKLDDDFKHWLRLPVPLNLLGTTSADTEINIINVFDCLSYEVDMLHSQVLMFVEGSWNIKILDIEEPQAAVVLLSAHVQGVRGVCQCGDEYHVGVQEFLRKASADNQTNERYKSQVIKQLGGSFNTPRRIEKLRHSITHYLDELHGMTDEHLVCALYSPFVDQASGLEAFLRQRYPAKLYAQNDLRLALMEENAASEADVKWLESISGLPVSSLRVLFGMSKTDFTAGKSLIAALWMHDPNKLL
;
A
#
# COMPACT_ATOMS: atom_id res chain seq x y z
N MET A 1 17.88 8.22 -35.17
CA MET A 1 17.19 6.94 -35.48
C MET A 1 16.89 6.91 -36.96
N SER A 2 16.81 5.73 -37.61
CA SER A 2 16.50 5.70 -39.05
C SER A 2 15.03 6.04 -39.27
N ASN A 3 14.71 6.74 -40.36
CA ASN A 3 13.35 7.10 -40.77
C ASN A 3 12.38 5.89 -40.80
N PHE A 4 12.92 4.70 -41.01
CA PHE A 4 12.17 3.44 -40.99
C PHE A 4 11.72 3.03 -39.58
N HIS A 5 12.55 3.28 -38.58
CA HIS A 5 12.17 2.98 -37.16
C HIS A 5 11.05 3.90 -36.68
N GLU A 6 11.12 5.18 -37.03
CA GLU A 6 10.05 6.14 -36.67
C GLU A 6 8.71 5.80 -37.33
N GLN A 7 8.75 5.39 -38.60
CA GLN A 7 7.55 4.94 -39.31
C GLN A 7 6.95 3.67 -38.69
N ALA A 8 7.79 2.71 -38.29
CA ALA A 8 7.34 1.50 -37.64
C ALA A 8 6.71 1.80 -36.29
N MET A 9 7.31 2.68 -35.47
CA MET A 9 6.77 3.11 -34.20
C MET A 9 5.42 3.83 -34.35
N HIS A 10 5.32 4.72 -35.34
CA HIS A 10 4.05 5.42 -35.61
C HIS A 10 2.93 4.45 -35.99
N PHE A 11 3.22 3.42 -36.78
CA PHE A 11 2.25 2.38 -37.10
C PHE A 11 1.81 1.62 -35.85
N VAL A 12 2.72 1.22 -34.97
CA VAL A 12 2.41 0.55 -33.70
C VAL A 12 1.54 1.45 -32.82
N TYR A 13 1.86 2.74 -32.71
CA TYR A 13 1.05 3.71 -31.95
C TYR A 13 -0.39 3.78 -32.45
N GLN A 14 -0.58 3.82 -33.76
CA GLN A 14 -1.92 3.83 -34.36
C GLN A 14 -2.69 2.53 -34.05
N GLN A 15 -2.02 1.37 -34.13
CA GLN A 15 -2.66 0.08 -33.83
C GLN A 15 -3.07 -0.03 -32.35
N VAL A 16 -2.19 0.34 -31.41
CA VAL A 16 -2.50 0.34 -29.99
C VAL A 16 -3.63 1.32 -29.67
N LEU A 17 -3.56 2.55 -30.20
CA LEU A 17 -4.61 3.55 -30.01
C LEU A 17 -5.95 3.09 -30.56
N HIS A 18 -5.97 2.56 -31.80
CA HIS A 18 -7.21 2.06 -32.41
C HIS A 18 -7.83 0.95 -31.58
N ARG A 19 -7.03 0.02 -31.08
CA ARG A 19 -7.47 -1.06 -30.20
C ARG A 19 -8.07 -0.51 -28.91
N LEU A 20 -7.41 0.43 -28.23
CA LEU A 20 -7.92 1.06 -27.01
C LEU A 20 -9.23 1.81 -27.25
N LEU A 21 -9.31 2.61 -28.33
CA LEU A 21 -10.52 3.33 -28.69
C LEU A 21 -11.68 2.40 -29.06
N GLY A 22 -11.38 1.20 -29.55
CA GLY A 22 -12.38 0.16 -29.81
C GLY A 22 -13.12 -0.31 -28.56
N PHE A 23 -12.41 -0.32 -27.40
CA PHE A 23 -13.00 -0.71 -26.12
C PHE A 23 -13.70 0.44 -25.39
N PHE A 24 -13.30 1.69 -25.64
CA PHE A 24 -13.89 2.83 -24.96
C PHE A 24 -15.29 3.13 -25.48
N SER A 25 -16.24 3.23 -24.56
CA SER A 25 -17.58 3.75 -24.83
C SER A 25 -17.54 5.21 -25.29
N ARG A 26 -18.67 5.72 -25.79
CA ARG A 26 -18.75 7.13 -26.20
C ARG A 26 -18.45 8.12 -25.06
N PRO A 27 -18.96 7.96 -23.83
CA PRO A 27 -18.59 8.81 -22.70
C PRO A 27 -17.10 8.76 -22.40
N GLU A 28 -16.48 7.57 -22.42
CA GLU A 28 -15.06 7.40 -22.15
C GLU A 28 -14.19 8.08 -23.22
N ARG A 29 -14.60 8.06 -24.49
CA ARG A 29 -13.88 8.80 -25.54
C ARG A 29 -13.99 10.32 -25.37
N ILE A 30 -15.09 10.83 -24.85
CA ILE A 30 -15.24 12.25 -24.49
C ILE A 30 -14.34 12.58 -23.29
N ALA A 31 -14.34 11.75 -22.27
CA ALA A 31 -13.47 11.87 -21.10
C ALA A 31 -11.98 11.81 -21.49
N LEU A 32 -11.61 10.98 -22.48
CA LEU A 32 -10.25 10.95 -23.03
C LEU A 32 -9.85 12.29 -23.65
N GLN A 33 -10.74 12.94 -24.40
CA GLN A 33 -10.45 14.26 -24.95
C GLN A 33 -10.29 15.31 -23.84
N LEU A 34 -11.08 15.22 -22.78
CA LEU A 34 -10.95 16.10 -21.61
C LEU A 34 -9.58 15.88 -20.93
N LEU A 35 -9.15 14.63 -20.74
CA LEU A 35 -7.83 14.31 -20.17
C LEU A 35 -6.71 14.85 -21.04
N VAL A 36 -6.77 14.69 -22.37
CA VAL A 36 -5.81 15.26 -23.32
C VAL A 36 -5.71 16.78 -23.14
N GLN A 37 -6.83 17.47 -23.05
CA GLN A 37 -6.85 18.92 -22.83
C GLN A 37 -6.24 19.30 -21.48
N ARG A 38 -6.54 18.59 -20.39
CA ARG A 38 -5.94 18.82 -19.06
C ARG A 38 -4.43 18.69 -19.09
N ILE A 39 -3.90 17.66 -19.73
CA ILE A 39 -2.46 17.45 -19.87
C ILE A 39 -1.83 18.58 -20.69
N LEU A 40 -2.42 18.96 -21.82
CA LEU A 40 -1.92 20.05 -22.66
C LEU A 40 -1.92 21.41 -21.94
N VAL A 41 -2.98 21.70 -21.20
CA VAL A 41 -3.05 22.94 -20.39
C VAL A 41 -1.98 22.92 -19.29
N ALA A 42 -1.82 21.82 -18.58
CA ALA A 42 -0.81 21.66 -17.53
C ALA A 42 0.62 21.77 -18.11
N ALA A 43 0.86 21.27 -19.30
CA ALA A 43 2.15 21.39 -20.00
C ALA A 43 2.44 22.80 -20.55
N GLY A 44 1.43 23.67 -20.61
CA GLY A 44 1.56 24.99 -21.22
C GLY A 44 1.45 25.01 -22.74
N GLY A 45 0.82 24.00 -23.32
CA GLY A 45 0.52 23.88 -24.75
C GLY A 45 1.30 22.79 -25.49
N LEU A 46 0.98 22.66 -26.77
CA LEU A 46 1.58 21.61 -27.64
C LEU A 46 3.10 21.78 -27.83
N GLU A 47 3.60 23.00 -27.82
CA GLU A 47 5.03 23.29 -28.01
C GLU A 47 5.90 22.82 -26.85
N ARG A 48 5.31 22.65 -25.65
CA ARG A 48 6.02 22.22 -24.44
C ARG A 48 5.79 20.77 -24.08
N ILE A 49 4.89 20.09 -24.78
CA ILE A 49 4.46 18.74 -24.43
C ILE A 49 5.61 17.73 -24.47
N GLY A 50 6.57 17.89 -25.37
CA GLY A 50 7.71 16.98 -25.51
C GLY A 50 8.68 17.01 -24.32
N SER A 51 8.73 18.13 -23.58
CA SER A 51 9.53 18.23 -22.35
C SER A 51 8.75 17.88 -21.08
N TYR A 52 7.44 17.68 -21.16
CA TYR A 52 6.56 17.45 -20.02
C TYR A 52 6.56 15.97 -19.59
N ARG A 53 6.75 15.72 -18.30
CA ARG A 53 6.82 14.37 -17.74
C ARG A 53 5.67 14.11 -16.79
N VAL A 54 4.83 13.15 -17.13
CA VAL A 54 3.64 12.76 -16.36
C VAL A 54 3.90 11.42 -15.69
N MET A 55 3.70 11.34 -14.39
CA MET A 55 3.86 10.10 -13.64
C MET A 55 2.51 9.50 -13.24
N VAL A 56 2.40 8.18 -13.34
CA VAL A 56 1.33 7.37 -12.78
C VAL A 56 1.91 6.24 -11.96
N VAL A 57 1.29 5.96 -10.81
CA VAL A 57 1.67 4.82 -9.98
C VAL A 57 0.78 3.62 -10.31
N HIS A 58 1.42 2.46 -10.51
CA HIS A 58 0.76 1.20 -10.81
C HIS A 58 0.96 0.19 -9.68
N GLU A 59 -0.10 -0.06 -8.93
CA GLU A 59 -0.10 -0.98 -7.78
C GLU A 59 -0.69 -2.36 -8.11
N GLY A 60 -0.97 -2.63 -9.38
CA GLY A 60 -1.49 -3.91 -9.87
C GLY A 60 -3.01 -4.09 -9.81
N GLY A 61 -3.75 -3.16 -9.20
CA GLY A 61 -5.21 -3.20 -9.17
C GLY A 61 -5.84 -2.85 -10.52
N LYS A 62 -7.09 -3.30 -10.73
CA LYS A 62 -7.85 -3.04 -11.98
C LYS A 62 -7.99 -1.56 -12.30
N GLU A 63 -8.18 -0.73 -11.28
CA GLU A 63 -8.31 0.73 -11.46
C GLU A 63 -7.00 1.36 -11.93
N CYS A 64 -5.84 0.90 -11.42
CA CYS A 64 -4.54 1.33 -11.90
C CYS A 64 -4.34 0.95 -13.37
N ALA A 65 -4.73 -0.26 -13.70
CA ALA A 65 -4.60 -0.79 -15.04
C ALA A 65 -5.49 -0.03 -16.04
N TYR A 66 -6.73 0.29 -15.65
CA TYR A 66 -7.63 1.11 -16.44
C TYR A 66 -7.09 2.54 -16.63
N THR A 67 -6.61 3.16 -15.54
CA THR A 67 -5.98 4.49 -15.58
C THR A 67 -4.78 4.50 -16.52
N LEU A 68 -3.93 3.48 -16.46
CA LEU A 68 -2.78 3.36 -17.35
C LEU A 68 -3.19 3.25 -18.82
N ALA A 69 -4.18 2.41 -19.15
CA ALA A 69 -4.69 2.28 -20.50
C ALA A 69 -5.26 3.61 -21.03
N PHE A 70 -5.95 4.35 -20.17
CA PHE A 70 -6.53 5.65 -20.50
C PHE A 70 -5.45 6.72 -20.74
N LEU A 71 -4.42 6.77 -19.89
CA LEU A 71 -3.25 7.64 -20.08
C LEU A 71 -2.46 7.29 -21.33
N ARG A 72 -2.29 6.00 -21.60
CA ARG A 72 -1.62 5.56 -22.83
C ARG A 72 -2.39 6.00 -24.08
N ALA A 73 -3.71 5.88 -24.06
CA ALA A 73 -4.54 6.39 -25.15
C ALA A 73 -4.42 7.92 -25.31
N ALA A 74 -4.34 8.67 -24.19
CA ALA A 74 -4.11 10.12 -24.24
C ALA A 74 -2.74 10.47 -24.86
N GLN A 75 -1.68 9.78 -24.42
CA GLN A 75 -0.32 9.95 -24.97
C GLN A 75 -0.27 9.69 -26.47
N LEU A 76 -0.81 8.55 -26.90
CA LEU A 76 -0.86 8.16 -28.31
C LEU A 76 -1.75 9.08 -29.16
N SER A 77 -2.82 9.63 -28.57
CA SER A 77 -3.68 10.62 -29.23
C SER A 77 -2.93 11.94 -29.50
N ILE A 78 -2.03 12.34 -28.62
CA ILE A 78 -1.16 13.51 -28.81
C ILE A 78 -0.10 13.18 -29.85
N ALA A 79 0.60 12.04 -29.71
CA ALA A 79 1.63 11.60 -30.67
C ALA A 79 1.12 11.45 -32.11
N GLY A 80 -0.18 11.18 -32.29
CA GLY A 80 -0.80 11.15 -33.61
C GLY A 80 -1.08 12.52 -34.24
N ARG A 81 -0.94 13.61 -33.48
CA ARG A 81 -1.23 14.99 -33.91
C ARG A 81 0.01 15.88 -33.97
N THR A 82 1.06 15.54 -33.24
CA THR A 82 2.28 16.32 -33.07
C THR A 82 3.49 15.40 -33.15
N PRO A 83 4.66 15.92 -33.56
CA PRO A 83 5.91 15.12 -33.61
C PRO A 83 6.34 14.60 -32.24
N GLU A 84 5.98 15.30 -31.19
CA GLU A 84 6.38 14.97 -29.82
C GLU A 84 5.15 14.77 -28.92
N THR A 85 5.31 13.96 -27.88
CA THR A 85 4.32 13.75 -26.82
C THR A 85 5.00 13.81 -25.45
N PHE A 86 4.22 13.85 -24.37
CA PHE A 86 4.79 13.83 -23.01
C PHE A 86 5.47 12.49 -22.70
N THR A 87 6.47 12.55 -21.83
CA THR A 87 7.06 11.33 -21.27
C THR A 87 6.12 10.75 -20.22
N LEU A 88 5.69 9.50 -20.41
CA LEU A 88 4.86 8.78 -19.43
C LEU A 88 5.77 7.95 -18.52
N ARG A 89 5.87 8.36 -17.26
CA ARG A 89 6.55 7.59 -16.21
C ARG A 89 5.56 6.69 -15.49
N ILE A 90 5.76 5.39 -15.59
CA ILE A 90 4.96 4.37 -14.88
C ILE A 90 5.80 3.87 -13.72
N ALA A 91 5.41 4.19 -12.50
CA ALA A 91 6.11 3.77 -11.29
C ALA A 91 5.41 2.57 -10.66
N VAL A 92 6.03 1.40 -10.71
CA VAL A 92 5.61 0.21 -9.97
C VAL A 92 6.31 0.23 -8.62
N LEU A 93 5.57 0.48 -7.55
CA LEU A 93 6.12 0.52 -6.20
C LEU A 93 6.22 -0.90 -5.65
N ARG A 94 7.45 -1.30 -5.29
CA ARG A 94 7.70 -2.60 -4.67
C ARG A 94 7.25 -2.54 -3.20
N GLN A 95 6.03 -2.95 -2.98
CA GLN A 95 5.42 -3.07 -1.66
C GLN A 95 5.03 -4.52 -1.41
N PRO A 96 4.91 -4.97 -0.15
CA PRO A 96 4.56 -6.36 0.17
C PRO A 96 3.31 -6.87 -0.58
N ARG A 97 2.32 -6.01 -0.78
CA ARG A 97 1.06 -6.33 -1.48
C ARG A 97 1.20 -6.55 -2.99
N VAL A 98 2.33 -6.17 -3.61
CA VAL A 98 2.59 -6.45 -5.03
C VAL A 98 3.19 -7.84 -5.15
N THR A 99 2.34 -8.87 -5.12
CA THR A 99 2.72 -10.28 -5.22
C THR A 99 3.30 -10.62 -6.59
N THR A 100 3.91 -11.79 -6.72
CA THR A 100 4.40 -12.29 -8.02
C THR A 100 3.30 -12.34 -9.08
N LYS A 101 2.07 -12.70 -8.69
CA LYS A 101 0.91 -12.70 -9.60
C LYS A 101 0.51 -11.29 -10.03
N VAL A 102 0.49 -10.34 -9.07
CA VAL A 102 0.22 -8.93 -9.36
C VAL A 102 1.27 -8.39 -10.33
N MET A 103 2.55 -8.70 -10.11
CA MET A 103 3.61 -8.28 -11.01
C MET A 103 3.48 -8.90 -12.42
N ALA A 104 3.15 -10.17 -12.51
CA ALA A 104 2.90 -10.81 -13.81
C ALA A 104 1.76 -10.11 -14.58
N ARG A 105 0.69 -9.68 -13.90
CA ARG A 105 -0.38 -8.87 -14.51
C ARG A 105 0.13 -7.51 -15.02
N ILE A 106 0.91 -6.81 -14.20
CA ILE A 106 1.51 -5.53 -14.59
C ILE A 106 2.38 -5.71 -15.83
N GLN A 107 3.23 -6.73 -15.84
CA GLN A 107 4.10 -7.03 -16.98
C GLN A 107 3.30 -7.36 -18.25
N THR A 108 2.26 -8.19 -18.12
CA THR A 108 1.37 -8.51 -19.26
C THR A 108 0.71 -7.24 -19.81
N GLN A 109 0.16 -6.40 -18.96
CA GLN A 109 -0.46 -5.15 -19.37
C GLN A 109 0.54 -4.20 -20.03
N CYS A 110 1.72 -4.04 -19.46
CA CYS A 110 2.78 -3.20 -20.02
C CYS A 110 3.20 -3.70 -21.40
N ASN A 111 3.26 -5.01 -21.60
CA ASN A 111 3.55 -5.61 -22.91
C ASN A 111 2.44 -5.29 -23.92
N GLU A 112 1.19 -5.49 -23.55
CA GLU A 112 0.02 -5.24 -24.42
C GLU A 112 -0.17 -3.77 -24.77
N LEU A 113 0.23 -2.85 -23.89
CA LEU A 113 0.23 -1.41 -24.15
C LEU A 113 1.47 -0.92 -24.90
N PHE A 114 2.39 -1.83 -25.23
CA PHE A 114 3.63 -1.54 -25.97
C PHE A 114 4.47 -0.44 -25.29
N VAL A 115 4.68 -0.58 -23.96
CA VAL A 115 5.41 0.43 -23.18
C VAL A 115 6.89 0.12 -23.01
N TYR A 116 7.32 -1.14 -23.14
CA TYR A 116 8.72 -1.53 -22.94
C TYR A 116 9.67 -0.98 -23.99
N ASP A 117 9.23 -0.95 -25.24
CA ASP A 117 10.04 -0.58 -26.39
C ASP A 117 9.79 0.88 -26.82
N ASP A 118 9.01 1.64 -26.05
CA ASP A 118 8.66 3.04 -26.36
C ASP A 118 9.62 4.02 -25.66
N PRO A 119 10.39 4.82 -26.42
CA PRO A 119 11.32 5.79 -25.85
C PRO A 119 10.64 6.92 -25.08
N THR A 120 9.34 7.15 -25.28
CA THR A 120 8.55 8.15 -24.55
C THR A 120 7.94 7.61 -23.26
N VAL A 121 8.26 6.35 -22.88
CA VAL A 121 7.80 5.71 -21.66
C VAL A 121 8.97 5.31 -20.76
N GLU A 122 8.86 5.65 -19.49
CA GLU A 122 9.78 5.26 -18.44
C GLU A 122 9.04 4.30 -17.50
N LEU A 123 9.26 3.00 -17.64
CA LEU A 123 8.70 1.99 -16.75
C LEU A 123 9.71 1.66 -15.65
N LEU A 124 9.34 1.98 -14.40
CA LEU A 124 10.21 1.90 -13.23
C LEU A 124 9.71 0.90 -12.20
N LEU A 125 10.63 0.13 -11.63
CA LEU A 125 10.45 -0.59 -10.38
C LEU A 125 11.15 0.21 -9.28
N VAL A 126 10.39 0.59 -8.25
CA VAL A 126 10.84 1.45 -7.15
C VAL A 126 10.76 0.67 -5.86
N ASP A 127 11.87 0.50 -5.18
CA ASP A 127 11.95 -0.08 -3.84
C ASP A 127 12.62 0.88 -2.84
N GLU A 128 12.77 0.46 -1.59
CA GLU A 128 13.38 1.28 -0.54
C GLU A 128 14.86 1.59 -0.78
N THR A 129 15.55 0.78 -1.56
CA THR A 129 16.99 0.88 -1.78
C THR A 129 17.35 1.49 -3.13
N GLN A 130 16.55 1.22 -4.17
CA GLN A 130 16.89 1.60 -5.54
C GLN A 130 15.66 1.89 -6.40
N VAL A 131 15.89 2.63 -7.48
CA VAL A 131 14.96 2.79 -8.59
C VAL A 131 15.64 2.25 -9.84
N ARG A 132 14.96 1.35 -10.54
CA ARG A 132 15.49 0.74 -11.77
C ARG A 132 14.42 0.67 -12.84
N ARG A 133 14.83 0.61 -14.10
CA ARG A 133 13.91 0.29 -15.19
C ARG A 133 13.41 -1.14 -15.04
N LEU A 134 12.12 -1.33 -15.21
CA LEU A 134 11.51 -2.65 -15.26
C LEU A 134 11.64 -3.20 -16.69
N ASP A 135 12.44 -4.25 -16.83
CA ASP A 135 12.68 -4.93 -18.10
C ASP A 135 11.73 -6.12 -18.24
N LYS A 136 11.22 -6.35 -19.46
CA LYS A 136 10.33 -7.48 -19.77
C LYS A 136 11.01 -8.85 -19.64
N HIS A 137 12.34 -8.91 -19.73
CA HIS A 137 13.13 -10.13 -19.71
C HIS A 137 13.68 -10.50 -18.34
N ILE A 138 13.64 -9.56 -17.39
CA ILE A 138 14.09 -9.84 -16.03
C ILE A 138 12.94 -10.54 -15.31
N PRO A 139 13.06 -11.85 -15.00
CA PRO A 139 12.11 -12.48 -14.10
C PRO A 139 12.18 -11.68 -12.80
N VAL A 140 11.07 -11.10 -12.41
CA VAL A 140 10.99 -10.51 -11.10
C VAL A 140 10.88 -11.69 -10.12
N ALA A 141 12.04 -12.35 -9.87
CA ALA A 141 12.15 -13.29 -8.77
C ALA A 141 11.99 -12.48 -7.50
N PHE A 142 10.83 -12.56 -6.92
CA PHE A 142 10.60 -12.02 -5.62
C PHE A 142 11.07 -13.07 -4.59
N GLU A 143 12.30 -12.95 -4.15
CA GLU A 143 12.59 -13.26 -2.75
C GLU A 143 11.56 -12.52 -1.93
N ARG A 144 11.01 -13.12 -0.86
CA ARG A 144 9.91 -12.60 -0.05
C ARG A 144 9.75 -11.08 -0.13
N LEU A 145 8.59 -10.61 -0.57
CA LEU A 145 8.36 -9.22 -0.96
C LEU A 145 8.47 -8.23 0.21
N GLY A 146 8.17 -8.69 1.44
CA GLY A 146 8.43 -7.95 2.66
C GLY A 146 9.86 -8.19 3.13
N SER A 147 10.62 -7.13 3.34
CA SER A 147 11.90 -7.24 4.03
C SER A 147 11.66 -7.75 5.47
N ASP A 148 12.66 -8.39 6.06
CA ASP A 148 12.60 -8.75 7.49
C ASP A 148 12.34 -7.52 8.36
N MET A 149 12.71 -6.33 7.87
CA MET A 149 12.45 -5.04 8.51
C MET A 149 10.97 -4.67 8.46
N ASP A 150 10.28 -4.86 7.32
CA ASP A 150 8.84 -4.59 7.21
C ASP A 150 8.05 -5.50 8.14
N ARG A 151 8.39 -6.79 8.16
CA ARG A 151 7.78 -7.75 9.09
C ARG A 151 7.99 -7.34 10.55
N THR A 152 9.22 -6.98 10.91
CA THR A 152 9.55 -6.53 12.26
C THR A 152 8.76 -5.29 12.64
N GLN A 153 8.64 -4.32 11.74
CA GLN A 153 7.89 -3.08 11.96
C GLN A 153 6.39 -3.36 12.17
N ILE A 154 5.79 -4.21 11.33
CA ILE A 154 4.38 -4.63 11.45
C ILE A 154 4.12 -5.33 12.79
N LEU A 155 4.94 -6.30 13.15
CA LEU A 155 4.78 -7.06 14.40
C LEU A 155 4.98 -6.19 15.64
N MET A 156 6.00 -5.32 15.65
CA MET A 156 6.21 -4.38 16.76
C MET A 156 5.03 -3.41 16.89
N ALA A 157 4.54 -2.84 15.78
CA ALA A 157 3.36 -1.99 15.78
C ALA A 157 2.12 -2.75 16.28
N GLY A 158 1.98 -4.03 15.89
CA GLY A 158 0.92 -4.92 16.38
C GLY A 158 0.96 -5.12 17.89
N HIS A 159 2.15 -5.39 18.45
CA HIS A 159 2.31 -5.50 19.91
C HIS A 159 1.98 -4.20 20.63
N LEU A 160 2.43 -3.06 20.13
CA LEU A 160 2.19 -1.76 20.74
C LEU A 160 0.72 -1.32 20.66
N SER A 161 -0.01 -1.76 19.65
CA SER A 161 -1.41 -1.42 19.41
C SER A 161 -2.41 -2.50 19.81
N GLU A 162 -1.96 -3.59 20.47
CA GLU A 162 -2.79 -4.74 20.78
C GLU A 162 -3.53 -5.28 19.55
N GLY A 163 -2.83 -5.31 18.41
CA GLY A 163 -3.34 -5.82 17.16
C GLY A 163 -4.46 -4.98 16.52
N VAL A 164 -4.54 -3.67 16.80
CA VAL A 164 -5.43 -2.78 16.05
C VAL A 164 -5.05 -2.82 14.56
N PRO A 165 -5.96 -3.25 13.66
CA PRO A 165 -5.58 -3.59 12.27
C PRO A 165 -4.87 -2.47 11.51
N ARG A 166 -5.41 -1.26 11.58
CA ARG A 166 -4.80 -0.12 10.87
C ARG A 166 -3.44 0.27 11.44
N ALA A 167 -3.28 0.24 12.76
CA ALA A 167 -2.00 0.50 13.40
C ALA A 167 -0.97 -0.58 13.06
N THR A 168 -1.41 -1.82 12.95
CA THR A 168 -0.54 -2.98 12.69
C THR A 168 -0.07 -3.00 11.23
N PHE A 169 -0.99 -2.89 10.25
CA PHE A 169 -0.71 -3.18 8.85
C PHE A 169 -0.61 -1.96 7.94
N PHE A 170 -1.09 -0.78 8.41
CA PHE A 170 -1.35 0.33 7.51
C PHE A 170 -0.42 1.51 7.66
N TYR A 171 -0.15 1.93 8.89
CA TYR A 171 0.53 3.20 9.08
C TYR A 171 1.98 3.16 8.60
N ALA A 172 2.66 2.03 8.83
CA ALA A 172 4.00 1.83 8.31
C ALA A 172 4.04 1.90 6.77
N ASP A 173 3.14 1.14 6.11
CA ASP A 173 3.04 1.12 4.65
C ASP A 173 2.66 2.50 4.08
N LEU A 174 1.75 3.22 4.73
CA LEU A 174 1.36 4.57 4.31
C LEU A 174 2.54 5.54 4.34
N LEU A 175 3.31 5.53 5.42
CA LEU A 175 4.43 6.46 5.62
C LEU A 175 5.60 6.13 4.68
N SER A 176 5.98 4.86 4.58
CA SER A 176 7.08 4.41 3.71
C SER A 176 6.78 4.65 2.23
N ARG A 177 5.52 4.54 1.81
CA ARG A 177 5.08 4.78 0.44
C ARG A 177 5.45 6.17 -0.07
N ALA A 178 5.40 7.18 0.79
CA ALA A 178 5.78 8.54 0.43
C ALA A 178 7.22 8.64 -0.07
N LYS A 179 8.15 7.86 0.53
CA LYS A 179 9.55 7.79 0.09
C LYS A 179 9.68 7.16 -1.29
N LEU A 180 8.90 6.11 -1.57
CA LEU A 180 8.88 5.48 -2.88
C LEU A 180 8.35 6.43 -3.95
N TYR A 181 7.28 7.19 -3.66
CA TYR A 181 6.78 8.23 -4.56
C TYR A 181 7.86 9.27 -4.86
N ARG A 182 8.53 9.78 -3.84
CA ARG A 182 9.58 10.78 -4.00
C ARG A 182 10.71 10.26 -4.88
N ARG A 183 11.20 9.04 -4.63
CA ARG A 183 12.23 8.40 -5.46
C ARG A 183 11.81 8.25 -6.91
N ALA A 184 10.56 7.85 -7.14
CA ALA A 184 10.01 7.75 -8.48
C ALA A 184 9.95 9.11 -9.17
N CYS A 185 9.61 10.18 -8.46
CA CYS A 185 9.56 11.55 -9.00
C CYS A 185 10.93 12.09 -9.38
N GLU A 186 11.97 11.80 -8.57
CA GLU A 186 13.32 12.36 -8.72
C GLU A 186 14.21 11.57 -9.70
N TRP A 187 13.85 10.31 -10.03
CA TRP A 187 14.69 9.45 -10.86
C TRP A 187 14.89 9.98 -12.30
N GLY A 188 16.16 10.13 -12.71
CA GLY A 188 16.49 10.51 -14.10
C GLY A 188 15.92 11.86 -14.57
N GLY A 189 15.51 12.71 -13.63
CA GLY A 189 14.92 14.02 -13.88
C GLY A 189 13.55 14.17 -13.23
N HIS A 190 13.16 15.43 -13.02
CA HIS A 190 11.95 15.79 -12.30
C HIS A 190 10.67 15.38 -13.05
N VAL A 191 9.60 15.13 -12.29
CA VAL A 191 8.24 14.89 -12.79
C VAL A 191 7.45 16.18 -12.71
N ASP A 192 6.80 16.57 -13.79
CA ASP A 192 6.02 17.82 -13.84
C ASP A 192 4.58 17.61 -13.34
N ALA A 193 4.03 16.40 -13.54
CA ALA A 193 2.68 16.06 -13.09
C ALA A 193 2.55 14.64 -12.57
N LEU A 194 1.71 14.50 -11.54
CA LEU A 194 1.25 13.22 -11.00
C LEU A 194 -0.23 13.02 -11.31
N ILE A 195 -0.57 11.84 -11.81
CA ILE A 195 -1.97 11.46 -12.01
C ILE A 195 -2.56 10.94 -10.69
N ASP A 196 -3.62 11.58 -10.25
CA ASP A 196 -4.43 11.13 -9.11
C ASP A 196 -5.85 10.78 -9.56
N ARG A 197 -6.32 9.60 -9.11
CA ARG A 197 -7.63 9.06 -9.45
C ARG A 197 -8.62 9.09 -8.28
N ARG A 198 -8.20 9.56 -7.13
CA ARG A 198 -9.05 9.64 -5.93
C ARG A 198 -9.95 10.87 -6.00
N PRO A 199 -11.12 10.85 -5.33
CA PRO A 199 -11.91 12.05 -5.14
C PRO A 199 -11.02 13.19 -4.61
N PRO A 200 -11.13 14.42 -5.15
CA PRO A 200 -10.28 15.55 -4.73
C PRO A 200 -10.33 15.84 -3.23
N GLU A 201 -11.50 15.65 -2.60
CA GLU A 201 -11.72 15.81 -1.17
C GLU A 201 -10.84 14.87 -0.33
N HIS A 202 -10.64 13.63 -0.79
CA HIS A 202 -9.82 12.63 -0.08
C HIS A 202 -8.35 13.06 0.00
N LEU A 203 -7.81 13.66 -1.06
CA LEU A 203 -6.44 14.15 -1.02
C LEU A 203 -6.28 15.26 0.04
N GLY A 204 -7.29 16.13 0.15
CA GLY A 204 -7.35 17.17 1.18
C GLY A 204 -7.40 16.57 2.60
N GLU A 205 -8.27 15.59 2.84
CA GLU A 205 -8.40 14.90 4.13
C GLU A 205 -7.09 14.22 4.55
N TYR A 206 -6.46 13.46 3.65
CA TYR A 206 -5.17 12.81 3.93
C TYR A 206 -4.06 13.83 4.21
N SER A 207 -3.99 14.91 3.44
CA SER A 207 -3.02 15.98 3.67
C SER A 207 -3.23 16.64 5.03
N GLN A 208 -4.47 16.93 5.40
CA GLN A 208 -4.82 17.51 6.70
C GLN A 208 -4.48 16.54 7.85
N TRP A 209 -4.81 15.26 7.70
CA TRP A 209 -4.47 14.23 8.66
C TRP A 209 -2.96 14.18 8.94
N ILE A 210 -2.13 14.07 7.91
CA ILE A 210 -0.67 14.03 8.07
C ILE A 210 -0.12 15.30 8.70
N LYS A 211 -0.67 16.47 8.35
CA LYS A 211 -0.31 17.74 8.98
C LYS A 211 -0.61 17.77 10.48
N GLN A 212 -1.79 17.28 10.89
CA GLN A 212 -2.17 17.18 12.30
C GLN A 212 -1.25 16.24 13.09
N VAL A 213 -0.90 15.11 12.50
CA VAL A 213 0.04 14.15 13.10
C VAL A 213 1.42 14.81 13.26
N ALA A 214 1.94 15.47 12.23
CA ALA A 214 3.24 16.13 12.26
C ALA A 214 3.30 17.20 13.35
N LEU A 215 2.25 18.02 13.47
CA LEU A 215 2.14 19.02 14.53
C LEU A 215 2.21 18.40 15.94
N LYS A 216 1.49 17.30 16.15
CA LYS A 216 1.52 16.57 17.43
C LYS A 216 2.87 15.95 17.76
N GLN A 217 3.63 15.60 16.73
CA GLN A 217 5.01 15.08 16.89
C GLN A 217 6.06 16.22 17.01
N GLY A 218 5.62 17.48 17.15
CA GLY A 218 6.49 18.63 17.40
C GLY A 218 7.20 19.17 16.15
N HIS A 219 6.74 18.81 14.96
CA HIS A 219 7.27 19.37 13.72
C HIS A 219 6.69 20.79 13.51
N ALA A 220 7.59 21.77 13.41
CA ALA A 220 7.20 23.19 13.31
C ALA A 220 6.44 23.50 12.00
N PRO A 221 5.37 24.32 12.06
CA PRO A 221 4.52 24.62 10.91
C PRO A 221 5.22 25.34 9.76
N ASN A 222 6.18 26.18 10.06
CA ASN A 222 6.56 27.32 9.20
C ASN A 222 7.45 27.00 7.98
N ALA A 223 8.06 25.80 7.90
CA ALA A 223 8.92 25.44 6.77
C ALA A 223 8.41 24.24 5.94
N LEU A 224 7.45 23.48 6.48
CA LEU A 224 6.99 22.22 5.88
C LEU A 224 5.54 22.27 5.36
N PHE A 225 4.82 23.37 5.64
CA PHE A 225 3.39 23.49 5.35
C PHE A 225 3.05 24.32 4.11
N THR A 226 3.97 24.40 3.14
CA THR A 226 3.58 24.84 1.80
C THR A 226 2.46 23.93 1.29
N GLN A 227 1.52 24.48 0.55
CA GLN A 227 0.44 23.68 -0.04
C GLN A 227 1.04 22.83 -1.16
N GLY A 228 0.66 21.56 -1.25
CA GLY A 228 1.03 20.71 -2.37
C GLY A 228 1.40 19.28 -1.99
N PHE A 229 1.52 18.45 -3.01
CA PHE A 229 1.87 17.03 -2.91
C PHE A 229 3.26 16.81 -2.29
N GLU A 230 4.26 17.60 -2.68
CA GLU A 230 5.63 17.49 -2.16
C GLU A 230 5.72 17.71 -0.65
N SER A 231 4.96 18.69 -0.14
CA SER A 231 4.92 18.95 1.28
C SER A 231 4.37 17.76 2.06
N ALA A 232 3.30 17.14 1.57
CA ALA A 232 2.73 15.94 2.18
C ALA A 232 3.72 14.76 2.14
N VAL A 233 4.43 14.57 1.03
CA VAL A 233 5.45 13.54 0.86
C VAL A 233 6.64 13.76 1.79
N LYS A 234 7.13 15.00 1.91
CA LYS A 234 8.22 15.38 2.85
C LYS A 234 7.81 15.07 4.30
N LEU A 235 6.58 15.43 4.69
CA LEU A 235 6.05 15.15 6.04
C LEU A 235 5.93 13.64 6.30
N CYS A 236 5.32 12.88 5.40
CA CYS A 236 5.21 11.43 5.55
C CYS A 236 6.59 10.77 5.65
N SER A 237 7.56 11.21 4.84
CA SER A 237 8.92 10.67 4.87
C SER A 237 9.58 10.91 6.22
N LYS A 238 9.37 12.09 6.81
CA LYS A 238 9.90 12.43 8.14
C LYS A 238 9.22 11.61 9.24
N LEU A 239 7.89 11.49 9.18
CA LEU A 239 7.14 10.64 10.12
C LEU A 239 7.53 9.16 10.02
N ASP A 240 7.91 8.66 8.85
CA ASP A 240 8.44 7.30 8.68
C ASP A 240 9.80 7.13 9.37
N ASP A 241 10.69 8.13 9.25
CA ASP A 241 11.97 8.12 9.96
C ASP A 241 11.76 8.15 11.48
N ASP A 242 10.84 9.01 11.96
CA ASP A 242 10.47 9.08 13.38
C ASP A 242 9.87 7.76 13.87
N PHE A 243 9.04 7.11 13.04
CA PHE A 243 8.44 5.82 13.36
C PHE A 243 9.47 4.71 13.50
N LYS A 244 10.38 4.61 12.53
CA LYS A 244 11.51 3.66 12.58
C LYS A 244 12.44 3.94 13.76
N HIS A 245 12.76 5.20 14.00
CA HIS A 245 13.59 5.59 15.14
C HIS A 245 12.94 5.25 16.48
N TRP A 246 11.64 5.50 16.62
CA TRP A 246 10.87 5.16 17.83
C TRP A 246 10.87 3.64 18.09
N LEU A 247 10.75 2.83 17.04
CA LEU A 247 10.85 1.36 17.13
C LEU A 247 12.30 0.86 17.22
N ARG A 248 13.30 1.75 17.26
CA ARG A 248 14.73 1.44 17.21
C ARG A 248 15.14 0.56 16.04
N LEU A 249 14.46 0.72 14.91
CA LEU A 249 14.77 0.06 13.66
C LEU A 249 15.83 0.86 12.88
N PRO A 250 16.65 0.19 12.05
CA PRO A 250 17.56 0.89 11.16
C PRO A 250 16.81 1.84 10.23
N VAL A 251 17.24 3.10 10.20
CA VAL A 251 16.76 4.05 9.20
C VAL A 251 17.74 3.96 8.02
N PRO A 252 17.32 3.57 6.82
CA PRO A 252 18.19 3.56 5.65
C PRO A 252 18.77 4.95 5.46
N LEU A 253 20.09 5.03 5.25
CA LEU A 253 20.75 6.29 4.92
C LEU A 253 20.02 6.91 3.72
N ASN A 254 19.44 8.09 3.92
CA ASN A 254 18.80 8.83 2.84
C ASN A 254 19.89 9.22 1.82
N LEU A 255 20.07 8.37 0.81
CA LEU A 255 20.91 8.66 -0.36
C LEU A 255 20.26 9.70 -1.28
N LEU A 256 19.10 10.23 -0.88
CA LEU A 256 18.45 11.32 -1.57
C LEU A 256 19.26 12.58 -1.30
N GLY A 257 20.00 12.99 -2.32
CA GLY A 257 20.71 14.26 -2.31
C GLY A 257 19.74 15.39 -1.95
N THR A 258 20.24 16.39 -1.26
CA THR A 258 19.53 17.61 -0.85
C THR A 258 19.23 18.55 -2.03
N THR A 259 19.25 18.05 -3.25
CA THR A 259 19.12 18.83 -4.46
C THR A 259 17.86 18.48 -5.22
N SER A 260 16.77 19.06 -4.83
CA SER A 260 15.74 19.39 -5.79
C SER A 260 15.30 20.82 -5.51
N ALA A 261 15.44 21.71 -6.48
CA ALA A 261 14.70 22.95 -6.50
C ALA A 261 13.24 22.63 -6.14
N ASP A 262 12.59 23.46 -5.36
CA ASP A 262 11.16 23.34 -5.02
C ASP A 262 10.31 23.51 -6.30
N THR A 263 10.38 22.53 -7.19
CA THR A 263 9.56 22.51 -8.40
C THR A 263 8.24 21.86 -8.02
N GLU A 264 7.18 22.62 -8.06
CA GLU A 264 5.84 22.19 -7.69
C GLU A 264 5.34 21.15 -8.69
N ILE A 265 5.00 19.93 -8.20
CA ILE A 265 4.40 18.87 -9.01
C ILE A 265 2.91 19.14 -9.16
N ASN A 266 2.44 19.29 -10.39
CA ASN A 266 1.02 19.41 -10.69
C ASN A 266 0.27 18.11 -10.41
N ILE A 267 -0.88 18.18 -9.74
CA ILE A 267 -1.78 17.03 -9.59
C ILE A 267 -2.85 17.11 -10.67
N ILE A 268 -2.80 16.19 -11.62
CA ILE A 268 -3.86 16.03 -12.63
C ILE A 268 -4.83 14.98 -12.09
N ASN A 269 -5.95 15.44 -11.57
CA ASN A 269 -7.00 14.56 -11.08
C ASN A 269 -7.85 14.03 -12.24
N VAL A 270 -8.05 12.71 -12.27
CA VAL A 270 -8.80 12.01 -13.32
C VAL A 270 -10.07 11.31 -12.80
N PHE A 271 -10.46 11.62 -11.55
CA PHE A 271 -11.61 11.00 -10.91
C PHE A 271 -12.91 11.14 -11.72
N ASP A 272 -13.18 12.33 -12.26
CA ASP A 272 -14.36 12.64 -13.06
C ASP A 272 -14.26 12.14 -14.52
N CYS A 273 -13.06 11.76 -14.96
CA CYS A 273 -12.81 11.24 -16.30
C CYS A 273 -12.97 9.72 -16.39
N LEU A 274 -12.83 9.01 -15.26
CA LEU A 274 -12.82 7.56 -15.21
C LEU A 274 -14.13 7.04 -14.63
N SER A 275 -14.74 6.05 -15.30
CA SER A 275 -15.89 5.34 -14.73
C SER A 275 -15.41 4.44 -13.60
N TYR A 276 -15.94 4.64 -12.38
CA TYR A 276 -15.64 3.77 -11.24
C TYR A 276 -16.40 2.45 -11.27
N GLU A 277 -17.46 2.39 -12.04
CA GLU A 277 -18.18 1.17 -12.35
C GLU A 277 -17.58 0.51 -13.60
N VAL A 278 -16.24 0.33 -13.60
CA VAL A 278 -15.62 -0.49 -14.63
C VAL A 278 -16.14 -1.90 -14.44
N ASP A 279 -17.11 -2.27 -15.27
CA ASP A 279 -17.64 -3.62 -15.33
C ASP A 279 -16.45 -4.59 -15.45
N MET A 280 -16.51 -5.71 -14.72
CA MET A 280 -15.43 -6.71 -14.76
C MET A 280 -15.12 -7.17 -16.17
N LEU A 281 -16.13 -7.27 -17.03
CA LEU A 281 -15.95 -7.64 -18.42
C LEU A 281 -15.16 -6.58 -19.21
N HIS A 282 -15.44 -5.30 -18.95
CA HIS A 282 -14.75 -4.16 -19.57
C HIS A 282 -13.27 -4.11 -19.13
N SER A 283 -13.01 -4.33 -17.84
CA SER A 283 -11.65 -4.32 -17.34
C SER A 283 -10.81 -5.50 -17.86
N GLN A 284 -11.40 -6.68 -18.03
CA GLN A 284 -10.72 -7.84 -18.61
C GLN A 284 -10.32 -7.59 -20.05
N VAL A 285 -11.22 -7.00 -20.83
CA VAL A 285 -11.00 -6.73 -22.25
C VAL A 285 -10.01 -5.58 -22.45
N LEU A 286 -10.13 -4.48 -21.68
CA LEU A 286 -9.22 -3.35 -21.70
C LEU A 286 -7.80 -3.70 -21.27
N MET A 287 -7.66 -4.69 -20.39
CA MET A 287 -6.38 -5.10 -19.84
C MET A 287 -5.76 -6.28 -20.57
N PHE A 288 -6.43 -6.82 -21.59
CA PHE A 288 -5.94 -7.96 -22.38
C PHE A 288 -5.56 -9.19 -21.55
N VAL A 289 -6.14 -9.33 -20.37
CA VAL A 289 -5.81 -10.38 -19.42
C VAL A 289 -6.95 -11.38 -19.42
N GLU A 290 -6.92 -12.34 -20.33
CA GLU A 290 -7.85 -13.45 -20.30
C GLU A 290 -7.77 -14.22 -18.98
N GLY A 291 -8.86 -14.25 -18.23
CA GLY A 291 -9.09 -15.18 -17.11
C GLY A 291 -8.45 -14.86 -15.78
N SER A 292 -7.60 -13.83 -15.63
CA SER A 292 -6.88 -13.58 -14.37
C SER A 292 -7.64 -12.75 -13.34
N TRP A 293 -8.68 -12.05 -13.74
CA TRP A 293 -9.53 -11.24 -12.88
C TRP A 293 -10.84 -11.95 -12.50
N ASN A 294 -10.81 -13.27 -12.42
CA ASN A 294 -11.94 -14.03 -11.90
C ASN A 294 -12.11 -13.67 -10.41
N ILE A 295 -12.79 -12.56 -10.14
CA ILE A 295 -13.26 -12.18 -8.80
C ILE A 295 -14.37 -13.19 -8.41
N LYS A 296 -14.00 -14.44 -8.36
CA LYS A 296 -14.74 -15.41 -7.57
C LYS A 296 -14.32 -15.16 -6.14
N ILE A 297 -15.03 -14.23 -5.48
CA ILE A 297 -14.96 -14.07 -4.04
C ILE A 297 -13.58 -13.57 -3.59
N LEU A 298 -13.42 -12.24 -3.46
CA LEU A 298 -12.34 -11.57 -2.76
C LEU A 298 -10.96 -11.85 -3.38
N ASP A 299 -10.63 -11.06 -4.36
CA ASP A 299 -9.25 -10.93 -4.79
C ASP A 299 -8.51 -10.18 -3.68
N ILE A 300 -7.90 -10.94 -2.76
CA ILE A 300 -7.02 -10.42 -1.70
C ILE A 300 -5.89 -9.56 -2.30
N GLU A 301 -5.61 -9.78 -3.58
CA GLU A 301 -4.60 -9.07 -4.34
C GLU A 301 -5.04 -7.64 -4.72
N GLU A 302 -6.34 -7.28 -4.53
CA GLU A 302 -6.76 -5.89 -4.62
C GLU A 302 -6.33 -5.13 -3.35
N PRO A 303 -5.47 -4.11 -3.45
CA PRO A 303 -4.88 -3.45 -2.28
C PRO A 303 -5.89 -2.91 -1.28
N GLN A 304 -7.05 -2.47 -1.77
CA GLN A 304 -8.11 -1.92 -0.92
C GLN A 304 -8.94 -3.02 -0.24
N ALA A 305 -9.11 -4.17 -0.90
CA ALA A 305 -9.79 -5.32 -0.31
C ALA A 305 -8.95 -5.96 0.80
N ALA A 306 -7.63 -6.01 0.64
CA ALA A 306 -6.70 -6.55 1.62
C ALA A 306 -6.88 -5.91 3.01
N VAL A 307 -7.11 -4.60 3.07
CA VAL A 307 -7.34 -3.88 4.33
C VAL A 307 -8.52 -4.40 5.10
N VAL A 308 -9.66 -4.46 4.41
CA VAL A 308 -10.93 -4.88 5.03
C VAL A 308 -10.84 -6.35 5.43
N LEU A 309 -10.18 -7.17 4.60
CA LEU A 309 -9.97 -8.59 4.87
C LEU A 309 -9.07 -8.84 6.08
N LEU A 310 -7.95 -8.13 6.15
CA LEU A 310 -7.04 -8.22 7.29
C LEU A 310 -7.73 -7.74 8.57
N SER A 311 -8.50 -6.65 8.50
CA SER A 311 -9.27 -6.17 9.66
C SER A 311 -10.31 -7.18 10.12
N ALA A 312 -11.05 -7.78 9.18
CA ALA A 312 -12.02 -8.83 9.47
C ALA A 312 -11.34 -10.08 10.09
N HIS A 313 -10.19 -10.49 9.55
CA HIS A 313 -9.41 -11.62 10.05
C HIS A 313 -8.92 -11.38 11.47
N VAL A 314 -8.32 -10.22 11.74
CA VAL A 314 -7.88 -9.84 13.10
C VAL A 314 -9.02 -9.91 14.09
N GLN A 315 -10.21 -9.40 13.74
CA GLN A 315 -11.38 -9.46 14.63
C GLN A 315 -11.89 -10.88 14.82
N GLY A 316 -11.84 -11.73 13.78
CA GLY A 316 -12.13 -13.15 13.91
C GLY A 316 -11.17 -13.87 14.84
N VAL A 317 -9.86 -13.64 14.70
CA VAL A 317 -8.83 -14.22 15.58
C VAL A 317 -8.97 -13.69 17.01
N ARG A 318 -9.26 -12.40 17.19
CA ARG A 318 -9.51 -11.79 18.50
C ARG A 318 -10.71 -12.43 19.20
N GLY A 319 -11.83 -12.63 18.49
CA GLY A 319 -13.00 -13.33 19.02
C GLY A 319 -12.66 -14.69 19.58
N VAL A 320 -11.90 -15.49 18.83
CA VAL A 320 -11.46 -16.83 19.27
C VAL A 320 -10.54 -16.75 20.50
N CYS A 321 -9.57 -15.83 20.48
CA CYS A 321 -8.50 -15.85 21.48
C CYS A 321 -8.85 -15.16 22.79
N GLN A 322 -9.62 -14.06 22.74
CA GLN A 322 -9.89 -13.21 23.90
C GLN A 322 -11.32 -13.35 24.41
N CYS A 323 -12.29 -13.65 23.53
CA CYS A 323 -13.70 -13.76 23.90
C CYS A 323 -14.18 -15.20 24.04
N GLY A 324 -13.45 -16.19 23.48
CA GLY A 324 -13.90 -17.58 23.41
C GLY A 324 -15.01 -17.83 22.38
N ASP A 325 -15.20 -16.88 21.47
CA ASP A 325 -16.19 -16.96 20.39
C ASP A 325 -15.69 -17.81 19.24
N GLU A 326 -16.59 -18.18 18.34
CA GLU A 326 -16.19 -18.76 17.06
C GLU A 326 -15.64 -17.67 16.13
N TYR A 327 -14.66 -18.02 15.29
CA TYR A 327 -14.00 -17.09 14.36
C TYR A 327 -15.00 -16.27 13.53
N HIS A 328 -16.05 -16.92 13.04
CA HIS A 328 -17.05 -16.26 12.20
C HIS A 328 -17.84 -15.16 12.95
N VAL A 329 -18.03 -15.31 14.25
CA VAL A 329 -18.75 -14.31 15.08
C VAL A 329 -17.96 -13.00 15.12
N GLY A 330 -16.67 -13.04 15.38
CA GLY A 330 -15.80 -11.86 15.36
C GLY A 330 -15.76 -11.17 14.00
N VAL A 331 -15.72 -11.94 12.92
CA VAL A 331 -15.77 -11.40 11.56
C VAL A 331 -17.11 -10.73 11.26
N GLN A 332 -18.24 -11.36 11.61
CA GLN A 332 -19.57 -10.81 11.38
C GLN A 332 -19.81 -9.53 12.18
N GLU A 333 -19.32 -9.48 13.42
CA GLU A 333 -19.40 -8.26 14.25
C GLU A 333 -18.61 -7.10 13.63
N PHE A 334 -17.42 -7.37 13.10
CA PHE A 334 -16.65 -6.37 12.35
C PHE A 334 -17.43 -5.86 11.14
N LEU A 335 -17.98 -6.75 10.32
CA LEU A 335 -18.75 -6.38 9.12
C LEU A 335 -20.00 -5.57 9.47
N ARG A 336 -20.67 -5.93 10.57
CA ARG A 336 -21.83 -5.20 11.08
C ARG A 336 -21.45 -3.75 11.47
N LYS A 337 -20.36 -3.59 12.22
CA LYS A 337 -19.86 -2.25 12.62
C LYS A 337 -19.44 -1.43 11.42
N ALA A 338 -18.67 -2.01 10.51
CA ALA A 338 -18.18 -1.35 9.32
C ALA A 338 -19.33 -0.95 8.36
N SER A 339 -20.42 -1.73 8.30
CA SER A 339 -21.60 -1.41 7.50
C SER A 339 -22.50 -0.34 8.13
N ALA A 340 -22.46 -0.18 9.46
CA ALA A 340 -23.24 0.83 10.18
C ALA A 340 -22.59 2.21 10.16
N ASP A 341 -21.31 2.30 9.78
CA ASP A 341 -20.57 3.56 9.75
C ASP A 341 -20.90 4.36 8.49
N ASN A 342 -21.76 5.36 8.65
CA ASN A 342 -22.19 6.29 7.58
C ASN A 342 -21.17 7.39 7.27
N GLN A 343 -20.05 7.48 8.02
CA GLN A 343 -19.05 8.54 7.83
C GLN A 343 -18.02 8.18 6.74
N THR A 344 -17.98 6.93 6.33
CA THR A 344 -17.03 6.48 5.32
C THR A 344 -17.63 6.56 3.92
N ASN A 345 -17.37 7.66 3.25
CA ASN A 345 -17.87 8.01 1.91
C ASN A 345 -17.22 7.20 0.77
N GLU A 346 -16.52 6.11 1.06
CA GLU A 346 -15.90 5.29 0.04
C GLU A 346 -16.89 4.26 -0.53
N ARG A 347 -17.45 4.58 -1.70
CA ARG A 347 -18.31 3.72 -2.52
C ARG A 347 -17.76 2.29 -2.67
N TYR A 348 -16.45 2.18 -2.80
CA TYR A 348 -15.73 0.92 -2.92
C TYR A 348 -15.75 0.11 -1.60
N LYS A 349 -15.59 0.77 -0.47
CA LYS A 349 -15.64 0.20 0.88
C LYS A 349 -16.98 -0.50 1.14
N SER A 350 -18.05 0.18 0.81
CA SER A 350 -19.42 -0.39 0.90
C SER A 350 -19.59 -1.59 -0.02
N GLN A 351 -19.01 -1.59 -1.22
CA GLN A 351 -19.07 -2.73 -2.13
C GLN A 351 -18.27 -3.93 -1.59
N VAL A 352 -17.04 -3.70 -1.10
CA VAL A 352 -16.21 -4.78 -0.51
C VAL A 352 -16.89 -5.35 0.73
N ILE A 353 -17.40 -4.51 1.62
CA ILE A 353 -18.13 -4.95 2.83
C ILE A 353 -19.39 -5.74 2.43
N LYS A 354 -20.13 -5.30 1.42
CA LYS A 354 -21.32 -5.99 0.91
C LYS A 354 -20.97 -7.35 0.28
N GLN A 355 -19.89 -7.43 -0.47
CA GLN A 355 -19.38 -8.67 -1.04
C GLN A 355 -18.86 -9.63 0.04
N LEU A 356 -18.18 -9.10 1.06
CA LEU A 356 -17.74 -9.86 2.23
C LEU A 356 -18.94 -10.45 2.97
N GLY A 357 -19.96 -9.66 3.27
CA GLY A 357 -21.17 -10.13 3.94
C GLY A 357 -21.84 -11.29 3.23
N GLY A 358 -21.86 -11.27 1.89
CA GLY A 358 -22.35 -12.40 1.07
C GLY A 358 -21.45 -13.64 1.10
N SER A 359 -20.15 -13.46 1.37
CA SER A 359 -19.16 -14.56 1.42
C SER A 359 -19.08 -15.22 2.79
N PHE A 360 -19.45 -14.51 3.86
CA PHE A 360 -19.44 -14.99 5.25
C PHE A 360 -20.80 -15.57 5.69
N ASN A 361 -21.56 -16.15 4.78
CA ASN A 361 -22.90 -16.70 5.08
C ASN A 361 -22.88 -18.17 5.51
N THR A 362 -21.77 -18.89 5.37
CA THR A 362 -21.65 -20.28 5.79
C THR A 362 -20.31 -20.59 6.46
N PRO A 363 -20.26 -21.46 7.48
CA PRO A 363 -19.02 -21.83 8.16
C PRO A 363 -17.90 -22.29 7.19
N ARG A 364 -18.26 -23.07 6.18
CA ARG A 364 -17.30 -23.57 5.17
C ARG A 364 -16.65 -22.44 4.34
N ARG A 365 -17.41 -21.40 4.00
CA ARG A 365 -16.90 -20.24 3.25
C ARG A 365 -15.99 -19.39 4.14
N ILE A 366 -16.36 -19.23 5.39
CA ILE A 366 -15.59 -18.50 6.39
C ILE A 366 -14.23 -19.17 6.61
N GLU A 367 -14.22 -20.50 6.78
CA GLU A 367 -12.97 -21.24 6.96
C GLU A 367 -12.08 -21.18 5.71
N LYS A 368 -12.66 -21.29 4.52
CA LYS A 368 -11.91 -21.12 3.27
C LYS A 368 -11.28 -19.72 3.17
N LEU A 369 -12.02 -18.68 3.58
CA LEU A 369 -11.50 -17.32 3.56
C LEU A 369 -10.39 -17.13 4.60
N ARG A 370 -10.57 -17.66 5.81
CA ARG A 370 -9.52 -17.68 6.85
C ARG A 370 -8.23 -18.27 6.32
N HIS A 371 -8.32 -19.46 5.72
CA HIS A 371 -7.15 -20.11 5.12
C HIS A 371 -6.48 -19.26 4.03
N SER A 372 -7.27 -18.58 3.18
CA SER A 372 -6.73 -17.70 2.14
C SER A 372 -6.02 -16.48 2.72
N ILE A 373 -6.56 -15.89 3.79
CA ILE A 373 -5.94 -14.73 4.45
C ILE A 373 -4.67 -15.14 5.20
N THR A 374 -4.69 -16.27 5.91
CA THR A 374 -3.50 -16.80 6.58
C THR A 374 -2.38 -17.08 5.58
N HIS A 375 -2.71 -17.69 4.43
CA HIS A 375 -1.73 -17.90 3.35
C HIS A 375 -1.18 -16.58 2.79
N TYR A 376 -2.05 -15.60 2.59
CA TYR A 376 -1.65 -14.26 2.14
C TYR A 376 -0.69 -13.57 3.13
N LEU A 377 -0.97 -13.63 4.43
CA LEU A 377 -0.08 -13.09 5.47
C LEU A 377 1.29 -13.78 5.51
N ASP A 378 1.29 -15.11 5.34
CA ASP A 378 2.54 -15.88 5.29
C ASP A 378 3.35 -15.56 4.03
N GLU A 379 2.71 -15.53 2.86
CA GLU A 379 3.36 -15.22 1.58
C GLU A 379 3.97 -13.81 1.56
N LEU A 380 3.22 -12.80 2.03
CA LEU A 380 3.67 -11.40 1.98
C LEU A 380 4.62 -11.03 3.10
N HIS A 381 4.30 -11.42 4.31
CA HIS A 381 4.98 -10.94 5.51
C HIS A 381 5.68 -12.04 6.30
N GLY A 382 5.54 -13.32 5.91
CA GLY A 382 6.02 -14.45 6.69
C GLY A 382 5.36 -14.51 8.08
N MET A 383 4.11 -14.06 8.18
CA MET A 383 3.35 -13.99 9.43
C MET A 383 2.34 -15.13 9.51
N THR A 384 2.26 -15.74 10.68
CA THR A 384 1.28 -16.78 11.00
C THR A 384 0.17 -16.23 11.91
N ASP A 385 -0.95 -16.95 12.03
CA ASP A 385 -1.99 -16.64 13.01
C ASP A 385 -1.42 -16.60 14.45
N GLU A 386 -0.38 -17.39 14.75
CA GLU A 386 0.27 -17.42 16.07
C GLU A 386 0.97 -16.10 16.39
N HIS A 387 1.70 -15.54 15.43
CA HIS A 387 2.32 -14.22 15.55
C HIS A 387 1.25 -13.13 15.79
N LEU A 388 0.13 -13.22 15.07
CA LEU A 388 -0.98 -12.29 15.23
C LEU A 388 -1.63 -12.42 16.60
N VAL A 389 -1.88 -13.66 17.07
CA VAL A 389 -2.37 -13.94 18.42
C VAL A 389 -1.44 -13.35 19.47
N CYS A 390 -0.14 -13.54 19.33
CA CYS A 390 0.85 -12.98 20.24
C CYS A 390 0.76 -11.44 20.30
N ALA A 391 0.64 -10.79 19.12
CA ALA A 391 0.47 -9.33 19.04
C ALA A 391 -0.85 -8.85 19.69
N LEU A 392 -1.94 -9.61 19.58
CA LEU A 392 -3.23 -9.31 20.21
C LEU A 392 -3.17 -9.30 21.74
N TYR A 393 -2.41 -10.21 22.34
CA TYR A 393 -2.18 -10.24 23.78
C TYR A 393 -1.13 -9.23 24.23
N SER A 394 -0.25 -8.81 23.34
CA SER A 394 0.80 -7.84 23.64
C SER A 394 1.63 -8.20 24.89
N PRO A 395 2.11 -9.46 25.03
CA PRO A 395 2.62 -9.96 26.29
C PRO A 395 3.98 -9.37 26.71
N PHE A 396 4.69 -8.72 25.79
CA PHE A 396 6.08 -8.29 25.99
C PHE A 396 6.25 -6.80 26.31
N VAL A 397 5.23 -5.98 26.10
CA VAL A 397 5.26 -4.54 26.43
C VAL A 397 4.96 -4.29 27.90
N ASP A 398 5.17 -3.05 28.36
CA ASP A 398 4.99 -2.65 29.76
C ASP A 398 5.75 -3.57 30.74
N GLN A 399 7.04 -3.83 30.42
CA GLN A 399 7.89 -4.73 31.21
C GLN A 399 7.31 -6.16 31.31
N ALA A 400 6.71 -6.63 30.21
CA ALA A 400 6.05 -7.93 30.12
C ALA A 400 4.91 -8.13 31.15
N SER A 401 4.16 -7.08 31.44
CA SER A 401 3.03 -7.14 32.39
C SER A 401 1.94 -8.12 31.98
N GLY A 402 1.75 -8.35 30.66
CA GLY A 402 0.77 -9.27 30.08
C GLY A 402 1.24 -10.72 29.96
N LEU A 403 2.52 -11.02 30.23
CA LEU A 403 3.13 -12.32 29.94
C LEU A 403 2.46 -13.47 30.71
N GLU A 404 2.20 -13.29 32.00
CA GLU A 404 1.57 -14.33 32.80
C GLU A 404 0.17 -14.70 32.31
N ALA A 405 -0.65 -13.70 31.99
CA ALA A 405 -1.99 -13.92 31.47
C ALA A 405 -1.96 -14.64 30.12
N PHE A 406 -1.04 -14.23 29.23
CA PHE A 406 -0.83 -14.87 27.95
C PHE A 406 -0.41 -16.34 28.10
N LEU A 407 0.59 -16.62 28.96
CA LEU A 407 1.04 -18.00 29.22
C LEU A 407 -0.08 -18.85 29.81
N ARG A 408 -0.82 -18.33 30.76
CA ARG A 408 -1.93 -19.06 31.41
C ARG A 408 -3.01 -19.45 30.42
N GLN A 409 -3.34 -18.58 29.49
CA GLN A 409 -4.41 -18.83 28.53
C GLN A 409 -3.97 -19.64 27.31
N ARG A 410 -2.75 -19.41 26.83
CA ARG A 410 -2.31 -19.99 25.55
C ARG A 410 -1.27 -21.10 25.70
N TYR A 411 -0.41 -21.00 26.71
CA TYR A 411 0.73 -21.90 26.92
C TYR A 411 0.87 -22.30 28.39
N PRO A 412 -0.16 -22.91 29.01
CA PRO A 412 -0.14 -23.24 30.42
C PRO A 412 1.05 -24.12 30.83
N ALA A 413 1.51 -24.98 29.90
CA ALA A 413 2.70 -25.80 30.09
C ALA A 413 4.02 -25.00 30.18
N LYS A 414 4.03 -23.72 29.81
CA LYS A 414 5.20 -22.80 29.87
C LYS A 414 5.13 -21.84 31.05
N LEU A 415 4.07 -21.90 31.87
CA LEU A 415 3.88 -20.97 32.96
C LEU A 415 5.01 -21.05 34.02
N TYR A 416 5.60 -22.23 34.21
CA TYR A 416 6.74 -22.41 35.12
C TYR A 416 8.00 -21.65 34.69
N ALA A 417 8.16 -21.38 33.37
CA ALA A 417 9.30 -20.66 32.80
C ALA A 417 9.08 -19.13 32.75
N GLN A 418 8.01 -18.59 33.32
CA GLN A 418 7.65 -17.17 33.24
C GLN A 418 8.81 -16.24 33.62
N ASN A 419 9.51 -16.55 34.72
CA ASN A 419 10.61 -15.73 35.20
C ASN A 419 11.81 -15.78 34.29
N ASP A 420 12.14 -16.95 33.74
CA ASP A 420 13.26 -17.13 32.80
C ASP A 420 12.96 -16.40 31.49
N LEU A 421 11.74 -16.50 30.98
CA LEU A 421 11.28 -15.76 29.79
C LEU A 421 11.35 -14.23 30.02
N ARG A 422 10.99 -13.75 31.21
CA ARG A 422 11.10 -12.34 31.57
C ARG A 422 12.56 -11.88 31.65
N LEU A 423 13.45 -12.69 32.23
CA LEU A 423 14.87 -12.42 32.29
C LEU A 423 15.47 -12.35 30.87
N ALA A 424 15.04 -13.24 29.95
CA ALA A 424 15.45 -13.22 28.56
C ALA A 424 15.13 -11.89 27.84
N LEU A 425 14.03 -11.25 28.25
CA LEU A 425 13.61 -9.94 27.72
C LEU A 425 14.37 -8.77 28.38
N MET A 426 14.91 -8.95 29.58
CA MET A 426 15.62 -7.91 30.31
C MET A 426 17.09 -7.87 29.99
N GLU A 427 17.76 -9.03 29.91
CA GLU A 427 19.23 -9.14 29.85
C GLU A 427 19.70 -10.07 28.73
N GLU A 428 20.79 -9.67 28.08
CA GLU A 428 21.33 -10.39 26.93
C GLU A 428 21.93 -11.76 27.29
N ASN A 429 22.50 -11.89 28.48
CA ASN A 429 23.29 -13.06 28.88
C ASN A 429 22.57 -13.99 29.89
N ALA A 430 21.34 -13.69 30.27
CA ALA A 430 20.61 -14.41 31.34
C ALA A 430 19.69 -15.52 30.81
N ALA A 431 19.50 -15.65 29.50
CA ALA A 431 18.49 -16.52 28.90
C ALA A 431 19.06 -17.82 28.38
N SER A 432 18.31 -18.91 28.54
CA SER A 432 18.60 -20.13 27.78
C SER A 432 18.32 -19.92 26.29
N GLU A 433 19.14 -20.54 25.42
CA GLU A 433 18.92 -20.50 23.97
C GLU A 433 17.52 -21.04 23.59
N ALA A 434 17.02 -22.00 24.34
CA ALA A 434 15.71 -22.59 24.12
C ALA A 434 14.56 -21.59 24.39
N ASP A 435 14.67 -20.76 25.42
CA ASP A 435 13.66 -19.75 25.75
C ASP A 435 13.69 -18.60 24.73
N VAL A 436 14.86 -18.18 24.29
CA VAL A 436 15.03 -17.18 23.22
C VAL A 436 14.39 -17.67 21.93
N LYS A 437 14.69 -18.88 21.48
CA LYS A 437 14.10 -19.48 20.27
C LYS A 437 12.59 -19.62 20.38
N TRP A 438 12.09 -19.96 21.55
CA TRP A 438 10.65 -20.05 21.78
C TRP A 438 9.98 -18.67 21.66
N LEU A 439 10.53 -17.64 22.32
CA LEU A 439 10.03 -16.26 22.22
C LEU A 439 10.01 -15.76 20.77
N GLU A 440 11.08 -15.99 20.02
CA GLU A 440 11.18 -15.62 18.62
C GLU A 440 10.17 -16.38 17.74
N SER A 441 9.96 -17.66 18.01
CA SER A 441 9.02 -18.51 17.30
C SER A 441 7.59 -18.04 17.42
N ILE A 442 7.13 -17.72 18.64
CA ILE A 442 5.73 -17.33 18.88
C ILE A 442 5.42 -15.89 18.51
N SER A 443 6.43 -15.01 18.54
CA SER A 443 6.26 -13.59 18.24
C SER A 443 6.57 -13.26 16.78
N GLY A 444 7.38 -14.06 16.12
CA GLY A 444 7.94 -13.78 14.80
C GLY A 444 8.98 -12.65 14.82
N LEU A 445 9.39 -12.18 16.00
CA LEU A 445 10.35 -11.09 16.19
C LEU A 445 11.68 -11.61 16.74
N PRO A 446 12.82 -11.05 16.32
CA PRO A 446 14.09 -11.34 16.97
C PRO A 446 14.08 -10.84 18.41
N VAL A 447 14.79 -11.52 19.31
CA VAL A 447 14.82 -11.18 20.74
C VAL A 447 15.27 -9.74 21.00
N SER A 448 16.14 -9.19 20.16
CA SER A 448 16.54 -7.78 20.22
C SER A 448 15.35 -6.81 20.11
N SER A 449 14.41 -7.08 19.20
CA SER A 449 13.16 -6.30 19.05
C SER A 449 12.22 -6.52 20.21
N LEU A 450 12.15 -7.75 20.76
CA LEU A 450 11.36 -8.04 21.96
C LEU A 450 11.86 -7.27 23.19
N ARG A 451 13.19 -7.12 23.34
CA ARG A 451 13.79 -6.28 24.38
C ARG A 451 13.46 -4.80 24.22
N VAL A 452 13.37 -4.32 22.97
CA VAL A 452 12.87 -2.95 22.72
C VAL A 452 11.42 -2.82 23.18
N LEU A 453 10.55 -3.75 22.80
CA LEU A 453 9.15 -3.78 23.23
C LEU A 453 8.99 -3.86 24.75
N PHE A 454 9.84 -4.60 25.42
CA PHE A 454 9.83 -4.72 26.88
C PHE A 454 9.96 -3.36 27.59
N GLY A 455 10.77 -2.46 27.05
CA GLY A 455 10.93 -1.09 27.57
C GLY A 455 9.89 -0.10 27.07
N MET A 456 8.95 -0.51 26.23
CA MET A 456 7.92 0.36 25.65
C MET A 456 6.57 0.12 26.32
N SER A 457 5.71 1.15 26.32
CA SER A 457 4.34 1.03 26.80
C SER A 457 3.35 0.82 25.67
N LYS A 458 2.24 0.14 25.97
CA LYS A 458 1.10 0.02 25.07
C LYS A 458 0.62 1.39 24.62
N THR A 459 0.13 1.45 23.40
CA THR A 459 -0.39 2.68 22.83
C THR A 459 -1.69 3.09 23.49
N ASP A 460 -1.68 4.23 24.18
CA ASP A 460 -2.90 4.89 24.64
C ASP A 460 -3.49 5.73 23.52
N PHE A 461 -4.52 5.20 22.86
CA PHE A 461 -5.20 5.87 21.75
C PHE A 461 -5.99 7.11 22.17
N THR A 462 -6.24 7.31 23.49
CA THR A 462 -6.95 8.47 24.01
C THR A 462 -6.02 9.65 24.25
N ALA A 463 -4.79 9.40 24.67
CA ALA A 463 -3.81 10.44 24.98
C ALA A 463 -3.12 11.04 23.75
N GLY A 464 -3.06 10.32 22.64
CA GLY A 464 -2.45 10.79 21.38
C GLY A 464 -0.95 11.14 21.46
N LYS A 465 -0.24 10.63 22.47
CA LYS A 465 1.17 10.97 22.73
C LYS A 465 2.14 10.20 21.83
N SER A 466 1.85 8.95 21.53
CA SER A 466 2.67 8.17 20.60
C SER A 466 2.32 8.47 19.15
N LEU A 467 3.27 8.21 18.22
CA LEU A 467 3.02 8.40 16.80
C LEU A 467 1.85 7.53 16.30
N ILE A 468 1.75 6.27 16.75
CA ILE A 468 0.62 5.38 16.43
C ILE A 468 -0.71 5.98 16.90
N ALA A 469 -0.76 6.49 18.14
CA ALA A 469 -1.97 7.11 18.68
C ALA A 469 -2.33 8.40 17.93
N ALA A 470 -1.34 9.22 17.57
CA ALA A 470 -1.56 10.43 16.78
C ALA A 470 -2.09 10.11 15.38
N LEU A 471 -1.50 9.10 14.71
CA LEU A 471 -2.00 8.60 13.42
C LEU A 471 -3.45 8.13 13.53
N TRP A 472 -3.75 7.28 14.51
CA TRP A 472 -5.09 6.72 14.70
C TRP A 472 -6.13 7.79 15.06
N MET A 473 -5.78 8.75 15.92
CA MET A 473 -6.71 9.79 16.39
C MET A 473 -7.27 10.63 15.23
N HIS A 474 -6.43 10.94 14.26
CA HIS A 474 -6.78 11.78 13.11
C HIS A 474 -7.06 10.99 11.83
N ASP A 475 -7.00 9.64 11.87
CA ASP A 475 -7.25 8.80 10.71
C ASP A 475 -8.70 8.94 10.23
N PRO A 476 -8.93 9.41 8.99
CA PRO A 476 -10.28 9.51 8.43
C PRO A 476 -10.97 8.15 8.26
N ASN A 477 -10.21 7.05 8.35
CA ASN A 477 -10.69 5.69 8.11
C ASN A 477 -10.45 4.75 9.31
N LYS A 478 -10.37 5.26 10.53
CA LYS A 478 -9.96 4.50 11.73
C LYS A 478 -10.83 3.31 12.11
N LEU A 479 -12.06 3.22 11.60
CA LEU A 479 -12.97 2.10 11.88
C LEU A 479 -12.73 0.88 10.98
N LEU A 480 -11.82 0.95 10.05
CA LEU A 480 -11.35 -0.19 9.27
C LEU A 480 -9.96 -0.57 9.76
#